data_a8d12682e769f8c19108143e5c95dcdb
#
_entry.id   a8d12682e769f8c19108143e5c95dcdb
#
_cell.length_a   1.000
_cell.length_b   1.000
_cell.length_c   1.000
_cell.angle_alpha   90.00
_cell.angle_beta   90.00
_cell.angle_gamma   90.00
#
_symmetry.space_group_name_H-M   'P 1'
#
loop_
_entity.id
_entity.type
_entity.pdbx_description
1 polymer ?
#
loop_
_entity_poly.entity_id
_entity_poly.type
_entity_poly.pdbx_seq_one_letter_code
_entity_poly.pdbx_strand_id
1 'polypeptide(L)'
;MRAVIVSHLYADPANRDKLRCLAGLGVSLAVAVPDRWAANDRQIHGTVWGDDTGVRVVPVAVRGRMADPTRLHWNAKTLRRLLTDFRPDVLHIEEEPWTQPASVALRLARRLGIKTVLSTAESLPQRHGLGLRFRRERSLRLAQGIMGANRLALGLATKRKPAIPSLALPQIGVTPPVTTPRISHQGLAIGFVGRLVPERGLDLLFRACVGMSGKWTLTVIGTGPSQEELEALAERLGISARVSWLGPLPRESVDQVWPHLDCVVFPARTTPRWVASAARGALYAMANGVAVVASDSGALPEIVGETGRIVPEENVPALTTALHELYADPAERERLGAAGRRRIMDEFSDSAIAAKTLAFWRRLAPASG
;
A
#
# COMPACT_ATOMS: atom_id res chain seq x y z
N MET A 1 -12.26 20.08 13.21
CA MET A 1 -12.60 19.68 11.83
C MET A 1 -13.43 18.40 11.89
N ARG A 2 -14.48 18.33 11.08
CA ARG A 2 -15.33 17.13 10.92
C ARG A 2 -15.04 16.52 9.57
N ALA A 3 -14.78 15.22 9.49
CA ALA A 3 -14.48 14.53 8.22
C ALA A 3 -15.25 13.22 8.08
N VAL A 4 -15.64 12.90 6.86
CA VAL A 4 -16.16 11.58 6.51
C VAL A 4 -15.23 10.97 5.48
N ILE A 5 -14.83 9.71 5.71
CA ILE A 5 -14.10 8.91 4.73
C ILE A 5 -15.04 7.87 4.14
N VAL A 6 -14.95 7.62 2.84
CA VAL A 6 -15.67 6.55 2.12
C VAL A 6 -14.65 5.59 1.57
N SER A 7 -14.60 4.36 2.09
CA SER A 7 -13.59 3.39 1.66
C SER A 7 -13.98 1.96 2.02
N HIS A 8 -13.79 1.02 1.10
CA HIS A 8 -13.91 -0.41 1.37
C HIS A 8 -12.73 -0.97 2.19
N LEU A 9 -11.58 -0.29 2.18
CA LEU A 9 -10.36 -0.75 2.86
C LEU A 9 -10.55 -0.87 4.37
N TYR A 10 -11.34 0.01 4.97
CA TYR A 10 -11.60 0.05 6.41
C TYR A 10 -12.76 -0.85 6.86
N ALA A 11 -13.30 -1.66 5.95
CA ALA A 11 -14.13 -2.80 6.36
C ALA A 11 -13.32 -3.75 7.24
N ASP A 12 -12.03 -3.91 6.95
CA ASP A 12 -11.08 -4.62 7.82
C ASP A 12 -10.59 -3.69 8.95
N PRO A 13 -10.86 -4.04 10.25
CA PRO A 13 -10.40 -3.26 11.39
C PRO A 13 -8.86 -3.10 11.47
N ALA A 14 -8.11 -4.07 10.94
CA ALA A 14 -6.64 -4.03 10.89
C ALA A 14 -6.08 -2.87 10.03
N ASN A 15 -6.92 -2.27 9.17
CA ASN A 15 -6.52 -1.14 8.35
C ASN A 15 -6.87 0.23 8.97
N ARG A 16 -7.42 0.29 10.19
CA ARG A 16 -8.00 1.52 10.77
C ARG A 16 -7.03 2.36 11.59
N ASP A 17 -5.77 1.97 11.73
CA ASP A 17 -4.80 2.70 12.57
C ASP A 17 -4.64 4.16 12.15
N LYS A 18 -4.58 4.45 10.84
CA LYS A 18 -4.60 5.84 10.35
C LYS A 18 -5.84 6.61 10.82
N LEU A 19 -7.01 5.97 10.85
CA LEU A 19 -8.26 6.62 11.29
C LEU A 19 -8.22 6.94 12.79
N ARG A 20 -7.72 6.02 13.60
CA ARG A 20 -7.52 6.22 15.06
C ARG A 20 -6.53 7.35 15.30
N CYS A 21 -5.44 7.41 14.52
CA CYS A 21 -4.50 8.55 14.59
C CYS A 21 -5.18 9.89 14.22
N LEU A 22 -6.02 9.93 13.17
CA LEU A 22 -6.77 11.14 12.82
C LEU A 22 -7.72 11.59 13.95
N ALA A 23 -8.42 10.65 14.57
CA ALA A 23 -9.28 10.94 15.74
C ALA A 23 -8.44 11.48 16.91
N GLY A 24 -7.28 10.88 17.20
CA GLY A 24 -6.32 11.35 18.19
C GLY A 24 -5.77 12.76 17.92
N LEU A 25 -5.73 13.21 16.65
CA LEU A 25 -5.39 14.57 16.25
C LEU A 25 -6.56 15.56 16.36
N GLY A 26 -7.67 15.17 17.00
CA GLY A 26 -8.83 16.00 17.25
C GLY A 26 -9.79 16.13 16.06
N VAL A 27 -9.74 15.19 15.10
CA VAL A 27 -10.73 15.14 14.01
C VAL A 27 -11.97 14.39 14.49
N SER A 28 -13.14 15.02 14.42
CA SER A 28 -14.42 14.32 14.53
C SER A 28 -14.60 13.50 13.24
N LEU A 29 -14.40 12.18 13.31
CA LEU A 29 -14.27 11.32 12.15
C LEU A 29 -15.39 10.28 12.07
N ALA A 30 -16.00 10.14 10.89
CA ALA A 30 -16.80 8.99 10.52
C ALA A 30 -16.23 8.32 9.29
N VAL A 31 -16.34 7.00 9.22
CA VAL A 31 -15.97 6.22 8.04
C VAL A 31 -17.17 5.40 7.55
N ALA A 32 -17.51 5.57 6.28
CA ALA A 32 -18.49 4.74 5.58
C ALA A 32 -17.78 3.55 4.95
N VAL A 33 -18.19 2.35 5.30
CA VAL A 33 -17.63 1.09 4.82
C VAL A 33 -18.75 0.18 4.28
N PRO A 34 -18.47 -0.74 3.35
CA PRO A 34 -19.47 -1.70 2.93
C PRO A 34 -19.88 -2.61 4.10
N ASP A 35 -21.18 -2.92 4.22
CA ASP A 35 -21.71 -3.83 5.26
C ASP A 35 -21.22 -5.26 5.08
N ARG A 36 -20.76 -5.60 3.89
CA ARG A 36 -20.18 -6.90 3.51
C ARG A 36 -18.99 -6.67 2.58
N TRP A 37 -17.87 -7.31 2.86
CA TRP A 37 -16.67 -7.25 2.04
C TRP A 37 -15.95 -8.61 2.07
N ALA A 38 -15.31 -8.98 0.96
CA ALA A 38 -14.44 -10.14 0.89
C ALA A 38 -13.06 -9.69 0.42
N ALA A 39 -12.05 -9.91 1.24
CA ALA A 39 -10.65 -9.68 0.88
C ALA A 39 -9.87 -10.98 1.07
N ASN A 40 -9.05 -11.35 0.08
CA ASN A 40 -8.15 -12.51 0.15
C ASN A 40 -8.85 -13.80 0.64
N ASP A 41 -10.00 -14.14 0.03
CA ASP A 41 -10.84 -15.29 0.37
C ASP A 41 -11.43 -15.31 1.80
N ARG A 42 -11.23 -14.26 2.58
CA ARG A 42 -11.89 -14.04 3.85
C ARG A 42 -13.12 -13.15 3.68
N GLN A 43 -14.28 -13.66 4.02
CA GLN A 43 -15.49 -12.83 4.13
C GLN A 43 -15.40 -12.04 5.44
N ILE A 44 -15.37 -10.71 5.32
CA ILE A 44 -15.45 -9.83 6.48
C ILE A 44 -16.93 -9.54 6.71
N HIS A 45 -17.55 -10.33 7.60
CA HIS A 45 -18.91 -10.12 8.05
C HIS A 45 -18.90 -9.53 9.46
N GLY A 46 -19.79 -8.58 9.72
CA GLY A 46 -20.12 -8.16 11.07
C GLY A 46 -18.95 -7.57 11.87
N THR A 47 -18.06 -6.88 11.19
CA THR A 47 -17.02 -6.12 11.90
C THR A 47 -17.65 -5.07 12.81
N VAL A 48 -16.98 -4.75 13.91
CA VAL A 48 -17.41 -3.80 14.91
C VAL A 48 -17.94 -2.53 14.28
N TRP A 49 -19.26 -2.39 14.27
CA TRP A 49 -19.97 -1.17 13.87
C TRP A 49 -20.09 -0.25 15.11
N GLY A 50 -20.11 1.03 14.88
CA GLY A 50 -20.24 1.99 15.99
C GLY A 50 -18.95 2.76 16.22
N ASP A 51 -18.51 2.87 17.47
CA ASP A 51 -17.29 3.57 17.81
C ASP A 51 -16.07 2.63 17.81
N ASP A 52 -15.05 3.01 17.04
CA ASP A 52 -13.74 2.35 17.03
C ASP A 52 -12.69 3.38 17.47
N THR A 53 -12.51 3.52 18.78
CA THR A 53 -11.52 4.42 19.39
C THR A 53 -11.65 5.86 18.85
N GLY A 54 -12.86 6.42 18.95
CA GLY A 54 -13.18 7.79 18.50
C GLY A 54 -13.47 7.93 16.99
N VAL A 55 -13.53 6.80 16.26
CA VAL A 55 -13.94 6.76 14.86
C VAL A 55 -15.32 6.15 14.73
N ARG A 56 -16.29 6.92 14.24
CA ARG A 56 -17.63 6.40 13.95
C ARG A 56 -17.64 5.55 12.69
N VAL A 57 -17.73 4.23 12.84
CA VAL A 57 -17.80 3.29 11.71
C VAL A 57 -19.26 3.06 11.28
N VAL A 58 -19.59 3.42 10.05
CA VAL A 58 -20.95 3.36 9.51
C VAL A 58 -21.04 2.35 8.37
N PRO A 59 -21.78 1.24 8.57
CA PRO A 59 -22.00 0.29 7.49
C PRO A 59 -22.94 0.87 6.44
N VAL A 60 -22.58 0.70 5.19
CA VAL A 60 -23.41 1.04 4.03
C VAL A 60 -23.77 -0.22 3.29
N ALA A 61 -25.08 -0.48 3.16
CA ALA A 61 -25.57 -1.64 2.43
C ALA A 61 -25.06 -1.63 0.99
N VAL A 62 -24.52 -2.78 0.56
CA VAL A 62 -23.95 -2.93 -0.78
C VAL A 62 -24.63 -4.04 -1.57
N ARG A 63 -24.57 -3.92 -2.91
CA ARG A 63 -25.02 -4.91 -3.88
C ARG A 63 -23.94 -5.13 -4.91
N GLY A 64 -23.82 -6.35 -5.44
CA GLY A 64 -22.84 -6.69 -6.47
C GLY A 64 -21.79 -7.68 -5.98
N ARG A 65 -20.67 -7.79 -6.71
CA ARG A 65 -19.59 -8.75 -6.39
C ARG A 65 -18.68 -8.20 -5.31
N MET A 66 -18.67 -8.83 -4.14
CA MET A 66 -18.00 -8.32 -2.94
C MET A 66 -16.47 -8.20 -3.03
N ALA A 67 -15.81 -9.02 -3.83
CA ALA A 67 -14.36 -8.96 -4.02
C ALA A 67 -13.90 -7.99 -5.14
N ASP A 68 -14.84 -7.28 -5.77
CA ASP A 68 -14.55 -6.40 -6.90
C ASP A 68 -15.14 -5.00 -6.65
N PRO A 69 -14.31 -4.02 -6.21
CA PRO A 69 -14.78 -2.66 -5.94
C PRO A 69 -15.45 -2.00 -7.16
N THR A 70 -15.07 -2.42 -8.39
CA THR A 70 -15.60 -1.84 -9.62
C THR A 70 -17.05 -2.24 -9.87
N ARG A 71 -17.47 -3.38 -9.34
CA ARG A 71 -18.82 -3.95 -9.48
C ARG A 71 -19.66 -3.81 -8.21
N LEU A 72 -19.14 -3.15 -7.20
CA LEU A 72 -19.82 -2.91 -5.94
C LEU A 72 -20.68 -1.64 -6.04
N HIS A 73 -21.95 -1.75 -5.65
CA HIS A 73 -22.89 -0.63 -5.62
C HIS A 73 -23.28 -0.31 -4.18
N TRP A 74 -22.98 0.90 -3.74
CA TRP A 74 -23.30 1.37 -2.40
C TRP A 74 -24.65 2.06 -2.35
N ASN A 75 -25.37 1.88 -1.23
CA ASN A 75 -26.67 2.50 -1.03
C ASN A 75 -26.52 4.03 -0.83
N ALA A 76 -26.99 4.78 -1.83
CA ALA A 76 -26.88 6.23 -1.83
C ALA A 76 -27.73 6.90 -0.72
N LYS A 77 -28.84 6.28 -0.27
CA LYS A 77 -29.70 6.85 0.80
C LYS A 77 -28.96 6.82 2.14
N THR A 78 -28.29 5.69 2.46
CA THR A 78 -27.50 5.56 3.70
C THR A 78 -26.36 6.57 3.70
N LEU A 79 -25.60 6.68 2.59
CA LEU A 79 -24.51 7.64 2.51
C LEU A 79 -25.01 9.09 2.59
N ARG A 80 -26.14 9.42 1.93
CA ARG A 80 -26.75 10.75 2.04
C ARG A 80 -27.13 11.07 3.48
N ARG A 81 -27.79 10.14 4.18
CA ARG A 81 -28.18 10.33 5.59
C ARG A 81 -26.94 10.59 6.46
N LEU A 82 -25.88 9.78 6.32
CA LEU A 82 -24.64 10.02 7.04
C LEU A 82 -24.10 11.45 6.81
N LEU A 83 -24.00 11.90 5.55
CA LEU A 83 -23.47 13.22 5.22
C LEU A 83 -24.37 14.36 5.74
N THR A 84 -25.69 14.18 5.70
CA THR A 84 -26.64 15.17 6.20
C THR A 84 -26.61 15.30 7.73
N ASP A 85 -26.54 14.17 8.44
CA ASP A 85 -26.56 14.12 9.91
C ASP A 85 -25.19 14.52 10.48
N PHE A 86 -24.11 14.04 9.88
CA PHE A 86 -22.74 14.29 10.34
C PHE A 86 -22.23 15.69 9.96
N ARG A 87 -22.68 16.29 8.84
CA ARG A 87 -22.28 17.61 8.31
C ARG A 87 -20.74 17.79 8.28
N PRO A 88 -20.02 16.97 7.49
CA PRO A 88 -18.56 17.07 7.46
C PRO A 88 -18.09 18.32 6.71
N ASP A 89 -16.95 18.88 7.14
CA ASP A 89 -16.22 19.92 6.42
C ASP A 89 -15.58 19.37 5.15
N VAL A 90 -15.11 18.11 5.25
CA VAL A 90 -14.43 17.38 4.16
C VAL A 90 -14.99 15.96 4.01
N LEU A 91 -15.27 15.58 2.78
CA LEU A 91 -15.52 14.18 2.36
C LEU A 91 -14.30 13.67 1.62
N HIS A 92 -13.58 12.71 2.22
CA HIS A 92 -12.46 12.04 1.58
C HIS A 92 -12.91 10.69 1.03
N ILE A 93 -12.75 10.49 -0.27
CA ILE A 93 -13.22 9.33 -1.00
C ILE A 93 -12.00 8.50 -1.38
N GLU A 94 -11.76 7.42 -0.67
CA GLU A 94 -10.67 6.47 -0.92
C GLU A 94 -11.17 5.27 -1.73
N GLU A 95 -11.84 5.60 -2.84
CA GLU A 95 -12.36 4.68 -3.85
C GLU A 95 -11.91 5.14 -5.23
N GLU A 96 -11.63 4.21 -6.13
CA GLU A 96 -11.15 4.57 -7.45
C GLU A 96 -12.14 5.44 -8.24
N PRO A 97 -11.66 6.41 -9.03
CA PRO A 97 -12.51 7.41 -9.72
C PRO A 97 -13.61 6.85 -10.61
N TRP A 98 -13.44 5.63 -11.15
CA TRP A 98 -14.43 4.98 -12.02
C TRP A 98 -15.46 4.15 -11.26
N THR A 99 -15.34 4.00 -9.95
CA THR A 99 -16.27 3.21 -9.14
C THR A 99 -17.60 3.93 -8.91
N GLN A 100 -18.65 3.14 -8.64
CA GLN A 100 -19.95 3.69 -8.31
C GLN A 100 -19.92 4.45 -6.97
N PRO A 101 -19.32 3.95 -5.89
CA PRO A 101 -19.26 4.68 -4.63
C PRO A 101 -18.58 6.05 -4.76
N ALA A 102 -17.45 6.15 -5.49
CA ALA A 102 -16.82 7.45 -5.74
C ALA A 102 -17.74 8.43 -6.46
N SER A 103 -18.41 7.98 -7.53
CA SER A 103 -19.34 8.80 -8.30
C SER A 103 -20.56 9.26 -7.49
N VAL A 104 -21.10 8.39 -6.62
CA VAL A 104 -22.24 8.74 -5.74
C VAL A 104 -21.81 9.72 -4.68
N ALA A 105 -20.69 9.45 -3.98
CA ALA A 105 -20.17 10.31 -2.93
C ALA A 105 -19.89 11.73 -3.44
N LEU A 106 -19.21 11.88 -4.57
CA LEU A 106 -18.94 13.18 -5.19
C LEU A 106 -20.21 13.96 -5.58
N ARG A 107 -21.23 13.28 -6.11
CA ARG A 107 -22.50 13.94 -6.45
C ARG A 107 -23.25 14.41 -5.21
N LEU A 108 -23.24 13.61 -4.14
CA LEU A 108 -23.87 13.98 -2.87
C LEU A 108 -23.14 15.16 -2.23
N ALA A 109 -21.81 15.11 -2.16
CA ALA A 109 -21.01 16.19 -1.63
C ALA A 109 -21.23 17.51 -2.36
N ARG A 110 -21.25 17.49 -3.69
CA ARG A 110 -21.55 18.69 -4.50
C ARG A 110 -22.91 19.30 -4.18
N ARG A 111 -23.96 18.46 -3.98
CA ARG A 111 -25.31 18.94 -3.62
C ARG A 111 -25.39 19.51 -2.23
N LEU A 112 -24.54 19.02 -1.32
CA LEU A 112 -24.50 19.44 0.08
C LEU A 112 -23.45 20.53 0.36
N GLY A 113 -22.71 20.98 -0.67
CA GLY A 113 -21.65 21.99 -0.51
C GLY A 113 -20.41 21.52 0.23
N ILE A 114 -20.20 20.20 0.39
CA ILE A 114 -19.10 19.61 1.14
C ILE A 114 -17.81 19.60 0.28
N LYS A 115 -16.69 20.00 0.86
CA LYS A 115 -15.37 19.90 0.20
C LYS A 115 -14.97 18.44 -0.02
N THR A 116 -14.33 18.13 -1.18
CA THR A 116 -14.03 16.75 -1.55
C THR A 116 -12.58 16.52 -1.84
N VAL A 117 -12.05 15.40 -1.32
CA VAL A 117 -10.78 14.80 -1.71
C VAL A 117 -11.08 13.44 -2.33
N LEU A 118 -10.47 13.14 -3.47
CA LEU A 118 -10.59 11.86 -4.15
C LEU A 118 -9.23 11.19 -4.20
N SER A 119 -9.14 9.96 -3.69
CA SER A 119 -7.93 9.14 -3.79
C SER A 119 -7.95 8.21 -4.98
N THR A 120 -6.77 7.82 -5.46
CA THR A 120 -6.57 6.79 -6.48
C THR A 120 -5.23 6.09 -6.29
N ALA A 121 -5.19 4.79 -6.57
CA ALA A 121 -3.99 3.98 -6.61
C ALA A 121 -3.63 3.52 -8.05
N GLU A 122 -4.39 3.98 -9.06
CA GLU A 122 -4.15 3.67 -10.47
C GLU A 122 -2.79 4.22 -10.92
N SER A 123 -1.77 3.36 -10.93
CA SER A 123 -0.40 3.71 -11.29
C SER A 123 -0.04 3.38 -12.75
N LEU A 124 -0.93 2.71 -13.46
CA LEU A 124 -0.85 2.44 -14.90
C LEU A 124 -2.16 2.84 -15.59
N PRO A 125 -2.10 3.37 -16.83
CA PRO A 125 -3.28 3.65 -17.62
C PRO A 125 -4.06 2.36 -17.91
N GLN A 126 -5.25 2.23 -17.34
CA GLN A 126 -6.12 1.07 -17.60
C GLN A 126 -7.03 1.32 -18.81
N ARG A 127 -7.25 0.26 -19.59
CA ARG A 127 -8.22 0.29 -20.69
C ARG A 127 -9.63 0.10 -20.15
N HIS A 128 -10.25 1.18 -19.76
CA HIS A 128 -11.66 1.19 -19.36
C HIS A 128 -12.59 1.30 -20.59
N GLY A 129 -13.73 0.61 -20.54
CA GLY A 129 -14.81 0.85 -21.49
C GLY A 129 -15.35 2.30 -21.39
N LEU A 130 -16.03 2.78 -22.43
CA LEU A 130 -16.45 4.19 -22.56
C LEU A 130 -17.20 4.71 -21.33
N GLY A 131 -18.11 3.92 -20.75
CA GLY A 131 -18.88 4.31 -19.56
C GLY A 131 -18.01 4.53 -18.32
N LEU A 132 -17.01 3.65 -18.07
CA LEU A 132 -16.08 3.80 -16.96
C LEU A 132 -15.11 4.97 -17.19
N ARG A 133 -14.66 5.19 -18.42
CA ARG A 133 -13.85 6.36 -18.77
C ARG A 133 -14.59 7.65 -18.50
N PHE A 134 -15.85 7.75 -18.95
CA PHE A 134 -16.69 8.92 -18.68
C PHE A 134 -16.87 9.14 -17.16
N ARG A 135 -17.15 8.08 -16.41
CA ARG A 135 -17.29 8.16 -14.95
C ARG A 135 -16.00 8.62 -14.28
N ARG A 136 -14.85 8.05 -14.66
CA ARG A 136 -13.52 8.45 -14.18
C ARG A 136 -13.27 9.94 -14.42
N GLU A 137 -13.40 10.40 -15.64
CA GLU A 137 -13.18 11.81 -16.01
C GLU A 137 -14.12 12.76 -15.26
N ARG A 138 -15.39 12.35 -15.10
CA ARG A 138 -16.36 13.13 -14.34
C ARG A 138 -15.99 13.20 -12.86
N SER A 139 -15.57 12.09 -12.25
CA SER A 139 -15.16 12.04 -10.86
C SER A 139 -13.94 12.92 -10.61
N LEU A 140 -12.92 12.82 -11.44
CA LEU A 140 -11.72 13.67 -11.34
C LEU A 140 -12.03 15.16 -11.53
N ARG A 141 -13.00 15.51 -12.42
CA ARG A 141 -13.44 16.92 -12.59
C ARG A 141 -14.20 17.45 -11.39
N LEU A 142 -14.99 16.63 -10.71
CA LEU A 142 -15.79 17.02 -9.56
C LEU A 142 -14.96 17.15 -8.27
N ALA A 143 -13.86 16.44 -8.17
CA ALA A 143 -12.97 16.51 -7.01
C ALA A 143 -12.34 17.92 -6.88
N GLN A 144 -12.18 18.37 -5.63
CA GLN A 144 -11.55 19.66 -5.28
C GLN A 144 -10.11 19.45 -4.79
N GLY A 145 -9.74 18.25 -4.38
CA GLY A 145 -8.40 17.79 -4.12
C GLY A 145 -8.22 16.35 -4.58
N ILE A 146 -6.99 15.98 -4.97
CA ILE A 146 -6.64 14.63 -5.39
C ILE A 146 -5.48 14.11 -4.55
N MET A 147 -5.61 12.87 -4.05
CA MET A 147 -4.50 12.15 -3.47
C MET A 147 -4.18 10.92 -4.31
N GLY A 148 -2.92 10.77 -4.70
CA GLY A 148 -2.41 9.56 -5.36
C GLY A 148 -1.69 8.68 -4.36
N ALA A 149 -1.91 7.37 -4.39
CA ALA A 149 -1.18 6.43 -3.52
C ALA A 149 0.35 6.49 -3.72
N ASN A 150 0.80 7.00 -4.85
CA ASN A 150 2.17 7.28 -5.22
C ASN A 150 2.21 8.37 -6.31
N ARG A 151 3.41 8.81 -6.69
CA ARG A 151 3.59 9.86 -7.72
C ARG A 151 3.06 9.47 -9.10
N LEU A 152 3.14 8.19 -9.49
CA LEU A 152 2.60 7.71 -10.77
C LEU A 152 1.07 7.84 -10.80
N ALA A 153 0.40 7.35 -9.75
CA ALA A 153 -1.06 7.45 -9.62
C ALA A 153 -1.50 8.92 -9.61
N LEU A 154 -0.79 9.77 -8.88
CA LEU A 154 -1.05 11.20 -8.84
C LEU A 154 -0.90 11.85 -10.22
N GLY A 155 0.20 11.58 -10.93
CA GLY A 155 0.46 12.11 -12.27
C GLY A 155 -0.63 11.72 -13.28
N LEU A 156 -1.09 10.46 -13.22
CA LEU A 156 -2.19 10.00 -14.09
C LEU A 156 -3.53 10.70 -13.76
N ALA A 157 -3.82 10.92 -12.48
CA ALA A 157 -5.06 11.55 -12.05
C ALA A 157 -5.09 13.06 -12.34
N THR A 158 -3.96 13.74 -12.22
CA THR A 158 -3.86 15.19 -12.38
C THR A 158 -3.50 15.67 -13.79
N LYS A 159 -3.19 14.74 -14.71
CA LYS A 159 -2.74 15.02 -16.09
C LYS A 159 -3.58 16.09 -16.80
N ARG A 160 -4.89 16.11 -16.60
CA ARG A 160 -5.81 17.08 -17.24
C ARG A 160 -6.18 18.27 -16.37
N LYS A 161 -5.71 18.30 -15.13
CA LYS A 161 -6.01 19.33 -14.13
C LYS A 161 -4.80 19.54 -13.22
N PRO A 162 -3.65 19.98 -13.77
CA PRO A 162 -2.38 20.01 -13.02
C PRO A 162 -2.40 21.00 -11.85
N ALA A 163 -3.22 22.03 -11.90
CA ALA A 163 -3.34 23.04 -10.84
C ALA A 163 -4.25 22.62 -9.67
N ILE A 164 -4.86 21.42 -9.71
CA ILE A 164 -5.68 20.98 -8.58
C ILE A 164 -4.80 20.74 -7.35
N PRO A 165 -5.23 21.14 -6.13
CA PRO A 165 -4.55 20.74 -4.92
C PRO A 165 -4.36 19.23 -4.89
N SER A 166 -3.12 18.79 -4.72
CA SER A 166 -2.81 17.36 -4.83
C SER A 166 -1.68 16.94 -3.92
N LEU A 167 -1.65 15.64 -3.56
CA LEU A 167 -0.66 15.03 -2.68
C LEU A 167 -0.43 13.58 -3.08
N ALA A 168 0.83 13.16 -3.21
CA ALA A 168 1.21 11.75 -3.30
C ALA A 168 1.37 11.23 -1.87
N LEU A 169 0.52 10.28 -1.46
CA LEU A 169 0.54 9.71 -0.12
C LEU A 169 -0.18 8.35 -0.13
N PRO A 170 0.43 7.27 0.39
CA PRO A 170 -0.25 6.00 0.56
C PRO A 170 -1.53 6.14 1.40
N GLN A 171 -2.55 5.35 1.07
CA GLN A 171 -3.83 5.40 1.81
C GLN A 171 -3.73 4.81 3.21
N ILE A 172 -2.87 3.82 3.40
CA ILE A 172 -2.65 3.10 4.67
C ILE A 172 -1.17 3.16 4.98
N GLY A 173 -0.84 3.44 6.22
CA GLY A 173 0.51 3.42 6.76
C GLY A 173 0.93 2.04 7.26
N VAL A 174 2.04 2.04 7.95
CA VAL A 174 2.54 0.89 8.68
C VAL A 174 2.89 1.35 10.09
N THR A 175 2.29 0.73 11.09
CA THR A 175 2.73 0.94 12.48
C THR A 175 4.03 0.16 12.69
N PRO A 176 5.17 0.82 12.92
CA PRO A 176 6.42 0.12 13.21
C PRO A 176 6.29 -0.69 14.49
N PRO A 177 6.65 -1.98 14.48
CA PRO A 177 6.59 -2.80 15.69
C PRO A 177 7.65 -2.37 16.71
N VAL A 178 7.53 -2.87 17.93
CA VAL A 178 8.64 -2.78 18.90
C VAL A 178 9.87 -3.45 18.28
N THR A 179 11.03 -2.82 18.44
CA THR A 179 12.27 -3.33 17.83
C THR A 179 12.63 -4.67 18.45
N THR A 180 12.71 -5.70 17.63
CA THR A 180 13.25 -7.00 18.01
C THR A 180 14.73 -7.06 17.60
N PRO A 181 15.64 -7.45 18.48
CA PRO A 181 17.04 -7.62 18.12
C PRO A 181 17.19 -8.61 16.96
N ARG A 182 18.11 -8.32 16.07
CA ARG A 182 18.43 -9.26 14.97
C ARG A 182 19.13 -10.49 15.50
N ILE A 183 18.83 -11.61 14.89
CA ILE A 183 19.47 -12.88 15.19
C ILE A 183 20.74 -12.97 14.35
N SER A 184 21.88 -13.07 15.02
CA SER A 184 23.18 -13.23 14.34
C SER A 184 23.28 -14.61 13.69
N HIS A 185 23.77 -14.63 12.47
CA HIS A 185 24.06 -15.87 11.72
C HIS A 185 25.25 -15.67 10.80
N GLN A 186 25.77 -16.77 10.23
CA GLN A 186 26.87 -16.69 9.27
C GLN A 186 26.35 -16.45 7.86
N GLY A 187 26.93 -15.46 7.14
CA GLY A 187 26.60 -15.16 5.76
C GLY A 187 25.54 -14.09 5.61
N LEU A 188 24.80 -14.12 4.50
CA LEU A 188 23.71 -13.19 4.19
C LEU A 188 22.37 -13.91 4.17
N ALA A 189 21.47 -13.55 5.07
CA ALA A 189 20.08 -14.03 5.07
C ALA A 189 19.20 -13.09 4.24
N ILE A 190 18.79 -13.56 3.10
CA ILE A 190 17.98 -12.81 2.13
C ILE A 190 16.52 -13.20 2.30
N GLY A 191 15.62 -12.23 2.26
CA GLY A 191 14.18 -12.45 2.23
C GLY A 191 13.55 -12.04 0.91
N PHE A 192 12.50 -12.74 0.53
CA PHE A 192 11.52 -12.33 -0.48
C PHE A 192 10.13 -12.47 0.10
N VAL A 193 9.32 -11.41 0.02
CA VAL A 193 7.94 -11.39 0.53
C VAL A 193 7.00 -10.91 -0.56
N GLY A 194 6.10 -11.79 -1.00
CA GLY A 194 5.13 -11.40 -2.01
C GLY A 194 4.45 -12.57 -2.69
N ARG A 195 3.48 -12.23 -3.54
CA ARG A 195 2.82 -13.22 -4.41
C ARG A 195 3.82 -13.76 -5.43
N LEU A 196 3.79 -15.07 -5.65
CA LEU A 196 4.67 -15.74 -6.63
C LEU A 196 4.07 -15.62 -8.03
N VAL A 197 4.37 -14.51 -8.69
CA VAL A 197 3.98 -14.19 -10.07
C VAL A 197 5.18 -13.59 -10.81
N PRO A 198 5.25 -13.70 -12.14
CA PRO A 198 6.43 -13.26 -12.93
C PRO A 198 6.82 -11.81 -12.67
N GLU A 199 5.84 -10.90 -12.48
CA GLU A 199 6.07 -9.48 -12.28
C GLU A 199 6.80 -9.16 -10.96
N ARG A 200 6.83 -10.10 -10.01
CA ARG A 200 7.56 -9.94 -8.74
C ARG A 200 9.05 -10.27 -8.85
N GLY A 201 9.49 -10.92 -9.93
CA GLY A 201 10.89 -11.07 -10.29
C GLY A 201 11.71 -12.01 -9.39
N LEU A 202 11.10 -12.99 -8.70
CA LEU A 202 11.84 -13.93 -7.86
C LEU A 202 12.86 -14.76 -8.68
N ASP A 203 12.59 -15.02 -9.95
CA ASP A 203 13.53 -15.64 -10.90
C ASP A 203 14.80 -14.79 -11.11
N LEU A 204 14.69 -13.45 -11.11
CA LEU A 204 15.84 -12.55 -11.19
C LEU A 204 16.68 -12.62 -9.91
N LEU A 205 16.03 -12.71 -8.75
CA LEU A 205 16.74 -12.90 -7.49
C LEU A 205 17.49 -14.21 -7.44
N PHE A 206 16.92 -15.32 -7.92
CA PHE A 206 17.60 -16.60 -8.00
C PHE A 206 18.87 -16.51 -8.85
N ARG A 207 18.77 -15.88 -10.03
CA ARG A 207 19.94 -15.68 -10.93
C ARG A 207 20.99 -14.78 -10.27
N ALA A 208 20.58 -13.75 -9.55
CA ALA A 208 21.51 -12.89 -8.81
C ALA A 208 22.22 -13.66 -7.69
N CYS A 209 21.50 -14.50 -6.97
CA CYS A 209 22.08 -15.36 -5.91
C CYS A 209 23.09 -16.37 -6.44
N VAL A 210 22.90 -16.92 -7.65
CA VAL A 210 23.91 -17.79 -8.31
C VAL A 210 25.23 -17.06 -8.52
N GLY A 211 25.19 -15.78 -8.86
CA GLY A 211 26.38 -14.95 -9.05
C GLY A 211 27.09 -14.56 -7.74
N MET A 212 26.53 -14.85 -6.58
CA MET A 212 27.11 -14.51 -5.29
C MET A 212 28.18 -15.53 -4.85
N SER A 213 29.33 -15.03 -4.40
CA SER A 213 30.29 -15.80 -3.64
C SER A 213 29.95 -15.76 -2.13
N GLY A 214 30.31 -16.82 -1.40
CA GLY A 214 30.13 -16.90 0.04
C GLY A 214 28.84 -17.60 0.48
N LYS A 215 28.58 -17.52 1.79
CA LYS A 215 27.41 -18.18 2.42
C LYS A 215 26.20 -17.25 2.35
N TRP A 216 25.12 -17.71 1.80
CA TRP A 216 23.83 -17.04 1.82
C TRP A 216 22.69 -18.04 1.93
N THR A 217 21.57 -17.58 2.42
CA THR A 217 20.28 -18.30 2.42
C THR A 217 19.19 -17.38 1.91
N LEU A 218 18.14 -17.96 1.31
CA LEU A 218 16.98 -17.22 0.83
C LEU A 218 15.71 -17.79 1.45
N THR A 219 14.97 -16.92 2.13
CA THR A 219 13.64 -17.24 2.67
C THR A 219 12.57 -16.62 1.78
N VAL A 220 11.68 -17.46 1.24
CA VAL A 220 10.57 -17.05 0.38
C VAL A 220 9.25 -17.15 1.14
N ILE A 221 8.56 -16.01 1.30
CA ILE A 221 7.26 -15.90 1.96
C ILE A 221 6.20 -15.50 0.94
N GLY A 222 5.21 -16.36 0.76
CA GLY A 222 4.11 -16.14 -0.17
C GLY A 222 3.79 -17.37 -1.00
N THR A 223 2.81 -17.25 -1.86
CA THR A 223 2.37 -18.28 -2.80
C THR A 223 1.87 -17.64 -4.09
N GLY A 224 1.72 -18.42 -5.13
CA GLY A 224 1.21 -17.94 -6.41
C GLY A 224 1.35 -18.95 -7.53
N PRO A 225 0.80 -18.64 -8.71
CA PRO A 225 0.78 -19.56 -9.85
C PRO A 225 2.16 -19.94 -10.38
N SER A 226 3.21 -19.14 -10.10
CA SER A 226 4.57 -19.42 -10.56
C SER A 226 5.38 -20.31 -9.58
N GLN A 227 4.78 -20.82 -8.51
CA GLN A 227 5.53 -21.55 -7.48
C GLN A 227 6.27 -22.76 -8.02
N GLU A 228 5.59 -23.67 -8.71
CA GLU A 228 6.20 -24.90 -9.28
C GLU A 228 7.32 -24.57 -10.26
N GLU A 229 7.13 -23.56 -11.11
CA GLU A 229 8.14 -23.11 -12.08
C GLU A 229 9.39 -22.54 -11.37
N LEU A 230 9.18 -21.81 -10.28
CA LEU A 230 10.27 -21.23 -9.48
C LEU A 230 11.02 -22.31 -8.69
N GLU A 231 10.35 -23.30 -8.14
CA GLU A 231 10.99 -24.45 -7.47
C GLU A 231 11.87 -25.23 -8.47
N ALA A 232 11.33 -25.55 -9.66
CA ALA A 232 12.09 -26.19 -10.71
C ALA A 232 13.27 -25.31 -11.22
N LEU A 233 13.12 -23.97 -11.22
CA LEU A 233 14.21 -23.06 -11.56
C LEU A 233 15.33 -23.12 -10.51
N ALA A 234 14.97 -23.14 -9.22
CA ALA A 234 15.95 -23.23 -8.12
C ALA A 234 16.77 -24.53 -8.21
N GLU A 235 16.12 -25.66 -8.58
CA GLU A 235 16.79 -26.93 -8.84
C GLU A 235 17.78 -26.83 -10.01
N ARG A 236 17.33 -26.34 -11.16
CA ARG A 236 18.19 -26.16 -12.35
C ARG A 236 19.38 -25.25 -12.09
N LEU A 237 19.22 -24.29 -11.21
CA LEU A 237 20.30 -23.36 -10.79
C LEU A 237 21.19 -23.92 -9.67
N GLY A 238 20.86 -25.09 -9.11
CA GLY A 238 21.63 -25.73 -8.05
C GLY A 238 21.55 -25.00 -6.70
N ILE A 239 20.50 -24.22 -6.46
CA ILE A 239 20.35 -23.41 -5.24
C ILE A 239 19.26 -23.90 -4.29
N SER A 240 18.52 -24.96 -4.61
CA SER A 240 17.38 -25.45 -3.81
C SER A 240 17.71 -25.66 -2.33
N ALA A 241 18.90 -26.18 -2.02
CA ALA A 241 19.35 -26.40 -0.64
C ALA A 241 19.53 -25.09 0.16
N ARG A 242 19.56 -23.93 -0.50
CA ARG A 242 19.71 -22.61 0.10
C ARG A 242 18.40 -21.82 0.15
N VAL A 243 17.31 -22.36 -0.41
CA VAL A 243 16.00 -21.68 -0.49
C VAL A 243 15.02 -22.36 0.44
N SER A 244 14.47 -21.59 1.37
CA SER A 244 13.41 -22.01 2.31
C SER A 244 12.08 -21.41 1.88
N TRP A 245 11.10 -22.26 1.58
CA TRP A 245 9.75 -21.88 1.18
C TRP A 245 8.82 -21.96 2.40
N LEU A 246 8.36 -20.79 2.90
CA LEU A 246 7.48 -20.74 4.07
C LEU A 246 5.99 -20.70 3.71
N GLY A 247 5.68 -20.59 2.41
CA GLY A 247 4.29 -20.45 1.98
C GLY A 247 3.64 -19.12 2.39
N PRO A 248 2.30 -19.03 2.32
CA PRO A 248 1.57 -17.86 2.74
C PRO A 248 1.50 -17.79 4.27
N LEU A 249 2.00 -16.72 4.86
CA LEU A 249 1.97 -16.48 6.31
C LEU A 249 1.00 -15.35 6.67
N PRO A 250 0.25 -15.45 7.79
CA PRO A 250 -0.41 -14.31 8.41
C PRO A 250 0.62 -13.23 8.77
N ARG A 251 0.18 -11.97 8.85
CA ARG A 251 1.06 -10.82 9.15
C ARG A 251 1.87 -11.05 10.43
N GLU A 252 1.21 -11.49 11.49
CA GLU A 252 1.83 -11.73 12.80
C GLU A 252 2.96 -12.77 12.74
N SER A 253 2.82 -13.76 11.85
CA SER A 253 3.86 -14.77 11.63
C SER A 253 5.01 -14.23 10.76
N VAL A 254 4.72 -13.34 9.80
CA VAL A 254 5.76 -12.65 9.02
C VAL A 254 6.60 -11.76 9.93
N ASP A 255 5.99 -11.12 10.93
CA ASP A 255 6.68 -10.28 11.89
C ASP A 255 7.73 -11.05 12.72
N GLN A 256 7.56 -12.36 12.90
CA GLN A 256 8.55 -13.23 13.53
C GLN A 256 9.73 -13.60 12.62
N VAL A 257 9.60 -13.41 11.31
CA VAL A 257 10.66 -13.76 10.35
C VAL A 257 11.66 -12.61 10.16
N TRP A 258 11.21 -11.34 10.28
CA TRP A 258 12.07 -10.18 10.04
C TRP A 258 13.39 -10.18 10.83
N PRO A 259 13.45 -10.59 12.12
CA PRO A 259 14.71 -10.62 12.88
C PRO A 259 15.75 -11.59 12.31
N HIS A 260 15.35 -12.57 11.51
CA HIS A 260 16.20 -13.57 10.88
C HIS A 260 16.73 -13.14 9.50
N LEU A 261 16.36 -11.94 9.01
CA LEU A 261 16.74 -11.47 7.68
C LEU A 261 17.70 -10.30 7.74
N ASP A 262 18.77 -10.35 6.97
CA ASP A 262 19.70 -9.23 6.76
C ASP A 262 19.16 -8.21 5.77
N CYS A 263 18.59 -8.71 4.69
CA CYS A 263 17.97 -7.86 3.68
C CYS A 263 16.74 -8.53 3.06
N VAL A 264 15.86 -7.72 2.51
CA VAL A 264 14.71 -8.19 1.72
C VAL A 264 14.78 -7.58 0.33
N VAL A 265 14.50 -8.42 -0.68
CA VAL A 265 14.65 -8.04 -2.08
C VAL A 265 13.28 -7.97 -2.76
N PHE A 266 13.04 -6.87 -3.48
CA PHE A 266 11.84 -6.64 -4.29
C PHE A 266 12.25 -6.38 -5.75
N PRO A 267 12.63 -7.41 -6.51
CA PRO A 267 13.15 -7.28 -7.87
C PRO A 267 12.02 -7.22 -8.91
N ALA A 268 11.01 -6.44 -8.61
CA ALA A 268 9.81 -6.32 -9.41
C ALA A 268 10.12 -5.78 -10.82
N ARG A 269 9.35 -6.21 -11.81
CA ARG A 269 9.42 -5.70 -13.19
C ARG A 269 8.11 -5.07 -13.61
N THR A 270 8.19 -3.96 -14.31
CA THR A 270 7.03 -3.29 -14.89
C THR A 270 6.61 -3.98 -16.18
N THR A 271 5.32 -4.24 -16.32
CA THR A 271 4.72 -4.77 -17.54
C THR A 271 3.63 -3.82 -18.04
N PRO A 272 3.12 -3.97 -19.27
CA PRO A 272 2.00 -3.15 -19.74
C PRO A 272 0.72 -3.26 -18.88
N ARG A 273 0.64 -4.26 -18.00
CA ARG A 273 -0.55 -4.52 -17.17
C ARG A 273 -0.27 -4.46 -15.66
N TRP A 274 0.99 -4.35 -15.27
CA TRP A 274 1.34 -4.38 -13.86
C TRP A 274 2.57 -3.51 -13.54
N VAL A 275 2.55 -2.86 -12.39
CA VAL A 275 3.65 -2.10 -11.80
C VAL A 275 3.59 -2.22 -10.27
N ALA A 276 4.71 -2.09 -9.60
CA ALA A 276 4.77 -2.11 -8.14
C ALA A 276 4.12 -0.86 -7.52
N SER A 277 2.79 -0.82 -7.50
CA SER A 277 2.02 0.39 -7.12
C SER A 277 1.94 0.66 -5.62
N ALA A 278 1.98 -0.37 -4.77
CA ALA A 278 1.75 -0.22 -3.34
C ALA A 278 2.99 -0.50 -2.46
N ALA A 279 3.94 -1.28 -2.97
CA ALA A 279 5.21 -1.66 -2.31
C ALA A 279 5.11 -1.98 -0.80
N ARG A 280 3.96 -2.55 -0.36
CA ARG A 280 3.69 -2.80 1.08
C ARG A 280 4.73 -3.68 1.75
N GLY A 281 5.25 -4.68 1.03
CA GLY A 281 6.34 -5.53 1.55
C GLY A 281 7.57 -4.73 1.93
N ALA A 282 7.95 -3.75 1.10
CA ALA A 282 9.08 -2.87 1.39
C ALA A 282 8.81 -1.98 2.62
N LEU A 283 7.59 -1.42 2.74
CA LEU A 283 7.20 -0.66 3.93
C LEU A 283 7.32 -1.50 5.22
N TYR A 284 6.87 -2.77 5.20
CA TYR A 284 6.98 -3.64 6.37
C TYR A 284 8.43 -4.04 6.67
N ALA A 285 9.23 -4.38 5.65
CA ALA A 285 10.65 -4.68 5.85
C ALA A 285 11.39 -3.50 6.48
N MET A 286 11.20 -2.29 5.94
CA MET A 286 11.78 -1.06 6.46
C MET A 286 11.28 -0.74 7.88
N ALA A 287 9.98 -0.93 8.18
CA ALA A 287 9.42 -0.74 9.52
C ALA A 287 10.07 -1.66 10.56
N ASN A 288 10.48 -2.85 10.15
CA ASN A 288 11.22 -3.80 10.99
C ASN A 288 12.73 -3.57 10.98
N GLY A 289 13.22 -2.50 10.35
CA GLY A 289 14.63 -2.16 10.28
C GLY A 289 15.46 -3.11 9.40
N VAL A 290 14.84 -3.87 8.49
CA VAL A 290 15.52 -4.74 7.54
C VAL A 290 15.99 -3.94 6.33
N ALA A 291 17.24 -4.12 5.89
CA ALA A 291 17.73 -3.46 4.68
C ALA A 291 16.93 -3.91 3.46
N VAL A 292 16.65 -2.98 2.56
CA VAL A 292 15.85 -3.25 1.36
C VAL A 292 16.68 -3.05 0.11
N VAL A 293 16.64 -4.04 -0.79
CA VAL A 293 17.09 -3.94 -2.18
C VAL A 293 15.84 -4.01 -3.07
N ALA A 294 15.66 -3.05 -3.94
CA ALA A 294 14.47 -3.00 -4.79
C ALA A 294 14.83 -2.57 -6.21
N SER A 295 14.03 -3.01 -7.19
CA SER A 295 14.10 -2.46 -8.54
C SER A 295 13.49 -1.05 -8.58
N ASP A 296 13.76 -0.32 -9.65
CA ASP A 296 13.19 1.00 -9.90
C ASP A 296 11.73 0.95 -10.41
N SER A 297 11.04 -0.20 -10.21
CA SER A 297 9.63 -0.39 -10.57
C SER A 297 8.68 0.43 -9.71
N GLY A 298 7.86 1.21 -10.35
CA GLY A 298 6.67 1.81 -9.77
C GLY A 298 6.91 2.73 -8.57
N ALA A 299 6.33 2.40 -7.44
CA ALA A 299 6.45 3.15 -6.18
C ALA A 299 7.69 2.76 -5.35
N LEU A 300 8.42 1.71 -5.74
CA LEU A 300 9.58 1.24 -4.95
C LEU A 300 10.64 2.33 -4.74
N PRO A 301 11.07 3.09 -5.78
CA PRO A 301 12.04 4.16 -5.57
C PRO A 301 11.53 5.28 -4.65
N GLU A 302 10.23 5.61 -4.72
CA GLU A 302 9.61 6.63 -3.88
C GLU A 302 9.59 6.22 -2.40
N ILE A 303 9.34 4.92 -2.13
CA ILE A 303 9.25 4.39 -0.77
C ILE A 303 10.63 4.14 -0.18
N VAL A 304 11.49 3.46 -0.91
CA VAL A 304 12.82 3.06 -0.42
C VAL A 304 13.77 4.25 -0.38
N GLY A 305 13.80 5.06 -1.46
CA GLY A 305 14.69 6.22 -1.54
C GLY A 305 16.14 5.86 -1.30
N GLU A 306 16.86 6.74 -0.61
CA GLU A 306 18.27 6.57 -0.25
C GLU A 306 18.48 5.65 0.97
N THR A 307 17.40 5.15 1.58
CA THR A 307 17.46 4.28 2.76
C THR A 307 17.51 2.79 2.43
N GLY A 308 17.71 2.45 1.15
CA GLY A 308 17.94 1.12 0.63
C GLY A 308 18.78 1.17 -0.64
N ARG A 309 18.79 0.06 -1.39
CA ARG A 309 19.46 -0.02 -2.70
C ARG A 309 18.40 -0.12 -3.80
N ILE A 310 18.45 0.81 -4.75
CA ILE A 310 17.62 0.76 -5.96
C ILE A 310 18.50 0.30 -7.12
N VAL A 311 18.05 -0.72 -7.82
CA VAL A 311 18.71 -1.27 -9.01
C VAL A 311 17.76 -1.16 -10.23
N PRO A 312 18.28 -1.05 -11.45
CA PRO A 312 17.42 -1.06 -12.63
C PRO A 312 16.62 -2.36 -12.73
N GLU A 313 15.38 -2.27 -13.23
CA GLU A 313 14.54 -3.44 -13.53
C GLU A 313 15.29 -4.43 -14.44
N GLU A 314 15.06 -5.72 -14.22
CA GLU A 314 15.63 -6.83 -15.01
C GLU A 314 17.18 -6.87 -15.09
N ASN A 315 17.87 -6.08 -14.29
CA ASN A 315 19.33 -6.02 -14.27
C ASN A 315 19.92 -6.96 -13.20
N VAL A 316 20.08 -8.23 -13.57
CA VAL A 316 20.66 -9.25 -12.68
C VAL A 316 22.08 -8.89 -12.21
N PRO A 317 23.02 -8.40 -13.04
CA PRO A 317 24.33 -7.98 -12.58
C PRO A 317 24.28 -6.88 -11.49
N ALA A 318 23.45 -5.83 -11.67
CA ALA A 318 23.30 -4.78 -10.67
C ALA A 318 22.72 -5.33 -9.35
N LEU A 319 21.75 -6.25 -9.44
CA LEU A 319 21.18 -6.90 -8.27
C LEU A 319 22.23 -7.75 -7.54
N THR A 320 23.05 -8.51 -8.29
CA THR A 320 24.17 -9.29 -7.72
C THR A 320 25.17 -8.39 -7.01
N THR A 321 25.54 -7.28 -7.62
CA THR A 321 26.46 -6.29 -7.00
C THR A 321 25.89 -5.73 -5.69
N ALA A 322 24.62 -5.32 -5.69
CA ALA A 322 23.96 -4.80 -4.48
C ALA A 322 23.92 -5.85 -3.33
N LEU A 323 23.68 -7.12 -3.66
CA LEU A 323 23.71 -8.20 -2.68
C LEU A 323 25.14 -8.48 -2.18
N HIS A 324 26.15 -8.40 -3.06
CA HIS A 324 27.56 -8.53 -2.66
C HIS A 324 28.02 -7.41 -1.72
N GLU A 325 27.63 -6.18 -1.98
CA GLU A 325 27.91 -5.05 -1.09
C GLU A 325 27.35 -5.30 0.32
N LEU A 326 26.08 -5.75 0.38
CA LEU A 326 25.44 -6.07 1.65
C LEU A 326 26.03 -7.31 2.32
N TYR A 327 26.55 -8.28 1.56
CA TYR A 327 27.28 -9.43 2.12
C TYR A 327 28.60 -8.99 2.76
N ALA A 328 29.35 -8.15 2.07
CA ALA A 328 30.68 -7.71 2.49
C ALA A 328 30.64 -6.73 3.69
N ASP A 329 29.57 -5.94 3.83
CA ASP A 329 29.48 -4.89 4.84
C ASP A 329 28.25 -5.06 5.75
N PRO A 330 28.39 -5.75 6.90
CA PRO A 330 27.33 -5.85 7.91
C PRO A 330 26.89 -4.49 8.49
N ALA A 331 27.82 -3.55 8.65
CA ALA A 331 27.50 -2.23 9.20
C ALA A 331 26.60 -1.44 8.25
N GLU A 332 26.79 -1.59 6.94
CA GLU A 332 25.91 -0.98 5.94
C GLU A 332 24.49 -1.56 5.99
N ARG A 333 24.33 -2.88 6.21
CA ARG A 333 23.00 -3.48 6.42
C ARG A 333 22.27 -2.85 7.60
N GLU A 334 22.97 -2.70 8.72
CA GLU A 334 22.42 -2.07 9.93
C GLU A 334 22.08 -0.59 9.69
N ARG A 335 22.97 0.15 9.03
CA ARG A 335 22.78 1.56 8.69
C ARG A 335 21.54 1.76 7.81
N LEU A 336 21.41 0.96 6.75
CA LEU A 336 20.26 1.02 5.84
C LEU A 336 18.95 0.61 6.54
N GLY A 337 18.98 -0.44 7.34
CA GLY A 337 17.82 -0.88 8.12
C GLY A 337 17.35 0.19 9.10
N ALA A 338 18.28 0.80 9.86
CA ALA A 338 17.96 1.87 10.79
C ALA A 338 17.44 3.13 10.07
N ALA A 339 18.04 3.50 8.94
CA ALA A 339 17.60 4.63 8.12
C ALA A 339 16.20 4.37 7.52
N GLY A 340 15.96 3.17 7.01
CA GLY A 340 14.66 2.76 6.50
C GLY A 340 13.58 2.84 7.57
N ARG A 341 13.83 2.33 8.78
CA ARG A 341 12.90 2.43 9.89
C ARG A 341 12.57 3.87 10.28
N ARG A 342 13.56 4.75 10.37
CA ARG A 342 13.34 6.19 10.62
C ARG A 342 12.45 6.79 9.54
N ARG A 343 12.74 6.51 8.27
CA ARG A 343 11.92 6.99 7.15
C ARG A 343 10.47 6.54 7.26
N ILE A 344 10.21 5.27 7.66
CA ILE A 344 8.84 4.81 7.90
C ILE A 344 8.17 5.60 9.03
N MET A 345 8.85 5.81 10.14
CA MET A 345 8.29 6.58 11.26
C MET A 345 7.92 8.01 10.85
N ASP A 346 8.78 8.66 10.08
CA ASP A 346 8.64 10.07 9.71
C ASP A 346 7.70 10.31 8.53
N GLU A 347 7.60 9.36 7.61
CA GLU A 347 6.90 9.59 6.35
C GLU A 347 5.71 8.65 6.09
N PHE A 348 5.79 7.39 6.51
CA PHE A 348 4.87 6.33 6.11
C PHE A 348 4.21 5.59 7.28
N SER A 349 4.45 6.00 8.53
CA SER A 349 3.68 5.48 9.66
C SER A 349 2.23 5.94 9.57
N ASP A 350 1.32 5.20 10.21
CA ASP A 350 -0.10 5.58 10.26
C ASP A 350 -0.29 6.98 10.85
N SER A 351 0.51 7.35 11.86
CA SER A 351 0.51 8.69 12.45
C SER A 351 1.03 9.77 11.49
N ALA A 352 2.12 9.51 10.77
CA ALA A 352 2.66 10.44 9.79
C ALA A 352 1.70 10.66 8.61
N ILE A 353 1.10 9.56 8.11
CA ILE A 353 0.08 9.63 7.05
C ILE A 353 -1.16 10.37 7.53
N ALA A 354 -1.62 10.13 8.76
CA ALA A 354 -2.74 10.85 9.35
C ALA A 354 -2.46 12.36 9.44
N ALA A 355 -1.28 12.75 9.93
CA ALA A 355 -0.89 14.15 10.04
C ALA A 355 -0.83 14.85 8.65
N LYS A 356 -0.21 14.20 7.65
CA LYS A 356 -0.15 14.70 6.26
C LYS A 356 -1.54 14.79 5.62
N THR A 357 -2.42 13.81 5.89
CA THR A 357 -3.81 13.82 5.42
C THR A 357 -4.59 14.99 6.02
N LEU A 358 -4.48 15.19 7.34
CA LEU A 358 -5.14 16.30 8.04
C LEU A 358 -4.64 17.66 7.54
N ALA A 359 -3.34 17.81 7.35
CA ALA A 359 -2.76 19.04 6.79
C ALA A 359 -3.31 19.34 5.38
N PHE A 360 -3.43 18.31 4.54
CA PHE A 360 -4.03 18.46 3.22
C PHE A 360 -5.52 18.85 3.29
N TRP A 361 -6.30 18.25 4.18
CA TRP A 361 -7.71 18.62 4.36
C TRP A 361 -7.87 20.06 4.83
N ARG A 362 -7.04 20.53 5.78
CA ARG A 362 -7.07 21.92 6.29
C ARG A 362 -6.77 22.95 5.20
N ARG A 363 -5.94 22.61 4.21
CA ARG A 363 -5.69 23.48 3.04
C ARG A 363 -6.91 23.65 2.14
N LEU A 364 -7.78 22.63 2.06
CA LEU A 364 -8.99 22.64 1.22
C LEU A 364 -10.20 23.23 1.95
N ALA A 365 -10.31 22.98 3.25
CA ALA A 365 -11.37 23.44 4.11
C ALA A 365 -10.73 24.05 5.38
N PRO A 366 -10.21 25.30 5.27
CA PRO A 366 -9.74 26.01 6.47
C PRO A 366 -10.88 26.12 7.47
N ALA A 367 -10.55 26.03 8.77
CA ALA A 367 -11.54 26.22 9.83
C ALA A 367 -12.23 27.58 9.61
N SER A 368 -13.56 27.56 9.58
CA SER A 368 -14.32 28.81 9.65
C SER A 368 -13.97 29.46 10.97
N GLY A 369 -13.34 30.65 10.94
CA GLY A 369 -12.97 31.40 12.09
C GLY A 369 -14.20 31.80 12.94
#